data_0c07b874e4f2bb01cce5bfa3286ab830
#
_entry.id   0c07b874e4f2bb01cce5bfa3286ab830
#
_cell.length_a   1.000
_cell.length_b   1.000
_cell.length_c   1.000
_cell.angle_alpha   90.00
_cell.angle_beta   90.00
_cell.angle_gamma   90.00
#
_symmetry.space_group_name_H-M   'P 1'
#
loop_
_entity.id
_entity.type
_entity.pdbx_description
1 polymer ?
#
loop_
_entity_poly.entity_id
_entity_poly.type
_entity_poly.pdbx_seq_one_letter_code
_entity_poly.pdbx_strand_id
1 'polypeptide(L)'
;ERAVSANELSLEGTRAENSVGNRTILDILNAEQELLNSKVQLVTARRNAYVAGFSLLAAMGRAEARDLGLEGGPLYDPVAEYDAVKGSWNDWASKPDPTAKATRTVDTPAQKAEIEPLPKY
;
A
#
# COMPACT_ATOMS: atom_id res chain seq x y z
N GLU A 1 -4.20 4.57 17.28
CA GLU A 1 -2.99 4.12 17.99
C GLU A 1 -3.22 4.09 19.49
N ARG A 2 -3.66 5.17 20.14
CA ARG A 2 -3.94 5.19 21.58
C ARG A 2 -4.94 4.11 22.02
N ALA A 3 -6.00 3.85 21.24
CA ALA A 3 -6.98 2.80 21.56
C ALA A 3 -6.33 1.39 21.54
N VAL A 4 -5.44 1.12 20.60
CA VAL A 4 -4.72 -0.15 20.55
C VAL A 4 -3.84 -0.31 21.77
N SER A 5 -3.05 0.71 22.12
CA SER A 5 -2.20 0.68 23.31
C SER A 5 -2.99 0.51 24.62
N ALA A 6 -4.15 1.17 24.74
CA ALA A 6 -5.02 1.01 25.91
C ALA A 6 -5.57 -0.42 26.03
N ASN A 7 -5.99 -1.01 24.89
CA ASN A 7 -6.51 -2.38 24.88
C ASN A 7 -5.41 -3.44 25.07
N GLU A 8 -4.18 -3.17 24.65
CA GLU A 8 -3.03 -4.03 24.97
C GLU A 8 -2.77 -4.06 26.47
N LEU A 9 -2.76 -2.89 27.11
CA LEU A 9 -2.60 -2.79 28.57
C LEU A 9 -3.78 -3.45 29.32
N SER A 10 -5.01 -3.26 28.83
CA SER A 10 -6.20 -3.90 29.39
C SER A 10 -6.12 -5.44 29.30
N LEU A 11 -5.68 -5.98 28.18
CA LEU A 11 -5.47 -7.42 28.01
C LEU A 11 -4.40 -7.95 28.98
N GLU A 12 -3.29 -7.23 29.10
CA GLU A 12 -2.23 -7.60 30.06
C GLU A 12 -2.73 -7.62 31.50
N GLY A 13 -3.49 -6.59 31.89
CA GLY A 13 -4.14 -6.53 33.21
C GLY A 13 -5.10 -7.70 33.43
N THR A 14 -5.95 -8.00 32.45
CA THR A 14 -6.91 -9.12 32.55
C THR A 14 -6.20 -10.47 32.69
N ARG A 15 -5.08 -10.66 31.97
CA ARG A 15 -4.25 -11.88 32.08
C ARG A 15 -3.61 -12.01 33.47
N ALA A 16 -3.09 -10.90 33.99
CA ALA A 16 -2.53 -10.85 35.34
C ALA A 16 -3.58 -11.18 36.41
N GLU A 17 -4.78 -10.59 36.31
CA GLU A 17 -5.90 -10.89 37.21
C GLU A 17 -6.38 -12.35 37.11
N ASN A 18 -6.37 -12.94 35.91
CA ASN A 18 -6.70 -14.34 35.72
C ASN A 18 -5.67 -15.26 36.39
N SER A 19 -4.39 -14.92 36.33
CA SER A 19 -3.33 -15.73 36.96
C SER A 19 -3.47 -15.88 38.45
N VAL A 20 -4.13 -14.92 39.12
CA VAL A 20 -4.45 -14.96 40.55
C VAL A 20 -5.90 -15.41 40.84
N GLY A 21 -6.62 -15.87 39.81
CA GLY A 21 -7.97 -16.43 39.91
C GLY A 21 -9.10 -15.39 40.01
N ASN A 22 -8.84 -14.11 39.83
CA ASN A 22 -9.84 -13.03 39.92
C ASN A 22 -10.63 -12.81 38.62
N ARG A 23 -10.21 -13.38 37.50
CA ARG A 23 -10.85 -13.26 36.20
C ARG A 23 -11.00 -14.61 35.53
N THR A 24 -11.96 -14.71 34.64
CA THR A 24 -12.24 -15.92 33.87
C THR A 24 -11.49 -15.92 32.54
N ILE A 25 -11.35 -17.09 31.93
CA ILE A 25 -10.79 -17.20 30.56
C ILE A 25 -11.64 -16.46 29.53
N LEU A 26 -12.96 -16.33 29.78
CA LEU A 26 -13.86 -15.58 28.92
C LEU A 26 -13.55 -14.09 28.93
N ASP A 27 -13.11 -13.54 30.07
CA ASP A 27 -12.69 -12.14 30.16
C ASP A 27 -11.43 -11.88 29.31
N ILE A 28 -10.50 -12.84 29.29
CA ILE A 28 -9.30 -12.77 28.43
C ILE A 28 -9.72 -12.78 26.94
N LEU A 29 -10.61 -13.68 26.54
CA LEU A 29 -11.08 -13.78 25.16
C LEU A 29 -11.82 -12.50 24.73
N ASN A 30 -12.61 -11.90 25.61
CA ASN A 30 -13.26 -10.62 25.35
C ASN A 30 -12.25 -9.49 25.16
N ALA A 31 -11.22 -9.42 26.01
CA ALA A 31 -10.16 -8.42 25.89
C ALA A 31 -9.32 -8.61 24.62
N GLU A 32 -9.06 -9.85 24.22
CA GLU A 32 -8.39 -10.16 22.94
C GLU A 32 -9.25 -9.74 21.73
N GLN A 33 -10.55 -9.98 21.79
CA GLN A 33 -11.48 -9.55 20.73
C GLN A 33 -11.51 -8.01 20.61
N GLU A 34 -11.52 -7.31 21.76
CA GLU A 34 -11.51 -5.85 21.76
C GLU A 34 -10.19 -5.28 21.20
N LEU A 35 -9.06 -5.89 21.56
CA LEU A 35 -7.77 -5.54 20.98
C LEU A 35 -7.75 -5.77 19.45
N LEU A 36 -8.26 -6.92 19.00
CA LEU A 36 -8.35 -7.21 17.57
C LEU A 36 -9.20 -6.17 16.84
N ASN A 37 -10.36 -5.82 17.38
CA ASN A 37 -11.25 -4.80 16.83
C ASN A 37 -10.52 -3.45 16.70
N SER A 38 -9.78 -3.04 17.71
CA SER A 38 -9.01 -1.80 17.69
C SER A 38 -7.90 -1.81 16.63
N LYS A 39 -7.23 -2.94 16.45
CA LYS A 39 -6.20 -3.12 15.40
C LYS A 39 -6.83 -3.04 14.01
N VAL A 40 -7.98 -3.66 13.79
CA VAL A 40 -8.71 -3.59 12.52
C VAL A 40 -9.13 -2.15 12.22
N GLN A 41 -9.64 -1.42 13.22
CA GLN A 41 -10.01 -0.01 13.07
C GLN A 41 -8.78 0.85 12.71
N LEU A 42 -7.63 0.62 13.33
CA LEU A 42 -6.40 1.33 13.02
C LEU A 42 -5.96 1.11 11.57
N VAL A 43 -5.93 -0.15 11.12
CA VAL A 43 -5.57 -0.50 9.74
C VAL A 43 -6.54 0.13 8.75
N THR A 44 -7.84 0.07 9.05
CA THR A 44 -8.88 0.69 8.21
C THR A 44 -8.69 2.21 8.12
N ALA A 45 -8.41 2.87 9.24
CA ALA A 45 -8.16 4.31 9.26
C ALA A 45 -6.91 4.69 8.46
N ARG A 46 -5.83 3.92 8.58
CA ARG A 46 -4.61 4.12 7.77
C ARG A 46 -4.89 3.94 6.29
N ARG A 47 -5.56 2.85 5.90
CA ARG A 47 -5.98 2.64 4.51
C ARG A 47 -6.79 3.82 3.98
N ASN A 48 -7.78 4.27 4.73
CA ASN A 48 -8.64 5.38 4.30
C ASN A 48 -7.85 6.69 4.15
N ALA A 49 -6.86 6.94 5.00
CA ALA A 49 -5.97 8.09 4.86
C ALA A 49 -5.14 8.02 3.57
N TYR A 50 -4.58 6.86 3.24
CA TYR A 50 -3.87 6.66 1.96
C TYR A 50 -4.80 6.86 0.76
N VAL A 51 -5.99 6.24 0.77
CA VAL A 51 -6.97 6.38 -0.32
C VAL A 51 -7.38 7.84 -0.50
N ALA A 52 -7.63 8.56 0.59
CA ALA A 52 -7.96 9.99 0.53
C ALA A 52 -6.80 10.82 -0.04
N GLY A 53 -5.55 10.51 0.33
CA GLY A 53 -4.36 11.15 -0.22
C GLY A 53 -4.24 10.95 -1.74
N PHE A 54 -4.40 9.72 -2.21
CA PHE A 54 -4.39 9.44 -3.65
C PHE A 54 -5.57 10.07 -4.40
N SER A 55 -6.75 10.10 -3.79
CA SER A 55 -7.92 10.77 -4.36
C SER A 55 -7.68 12.27 -4.51
N LEU A 56 -7.01 12.90 -3.53
CA LEU A 56 -6.63 14.30 -3.61
C LEU A 56 -5.62 14.54 -4.75
N LEU A 57 -4.57 13.72 -4.85
CA LEU A 57 -3.59 13.81 -5.92
C LEU A 57 -4.23 13.62 -7.30
N ALA A 58 -5.17 12.70 -7.43
CA ALA A 58 -5.94 12.48 -8.65
C ALA A 58 -6.80 13.71 -9.01
N ALA A 59 -7.47 14.30 -8.03
CA ALA A 59 -8.26 15.52 -8.24
C ALA A 59 -7.41 16.72 -8.64
N MET A 60 -6.15 16.75 -8.20
CA MET A 60 -5.16 17.76 -8.60
C MET A 60 -4.50 17.46 -9.96
N GLY A 61 -4.81 16.35 -10.62
CA GLY A 61 -4.15 15.89 -11.84
C GLY A 61 -2.70 15.46 -11.65
N ARG A 62 -2.31 15.08 -10.43
CA ARG A 62 -0.94 14.70 -10.04
C ARG A 62 -0.82 13.24 -9.60
N ALA A 63 -1.68 12.38 -10.09
CA ALA A 63 -1.65 10.93 -9.80
C ALA A 63 -0.96 10.11 -10.90
N GLU A 64 -0.13 10.75 -11.72
CA GLU A 64 0.67 10.05 -12.72
C GLU A 64 1.86 9.32 -12.09
N ALA A 65 2.30 8.23 -12.71
CA ALA A 65 3.44 7.45 -12.23
C ALA A 65 4.70 8.30 -12.03
N ARG A 66 4.92 9.29 -12.88
CA ARG A 66 6.01 10.26 -12.78
C ARG A 66 5.91 11.14 -11.53
N ASP A 67 4.71 11.64 -11.22
CA ASP A 67 4.48 12.53 -10.08
C ASP A 67 4.62 11.79 -8.74
N LEU A 68 4.32 10.50 -8.76
CA LEU A 68 4.42 9.61 -7.61
C LEU A 68 5.84 9.03 -7.40
N GLY A 69 6.79 9.39 -8.29
CA GLY A 69 8.15 8.86 -8.23
C GLY A 69 8.23 7.35 -8.44
N LEU A 70 7.20 6.75 -9.04
CA LEU A 70 7.21 5.34 -9.36
C LEU A 70 8.22 5.11 -10.49
N GLU A 71 9.19 4.26 -10.22
CA GLU A 71 10.19 3.91 -11.23
C GLU A 71 9.50 3.25 -12.42
N GLY A 72 9.88 3.64 -13.63
CA GLY A 72 9.31 3.11 -14.86
C GLY A 72 9.23 4.13 -15.99
N GLY A 73 9.33 5.41 -15.64
CA GLY A 73 9.15 6.48 -16.62
C GLY A 73 7.71 6.53 -17.18
N PRO A 74 7.44 7.38 -18.14
CA PRO A 74 6.15 7.41 -18.80
C PRO A 74 5.91 6.06 -19.51
N LEU A 75 4.78 5.43 -19.24
CA LEU A 75 4.33 4.19 -19.91
C LEU A 75 4.19 4.42 -21.42
N TYR A 76 3.96 5.68 -21.81
CA TYR A 76 3.86 6.12 -23.19
C TYR A 76 4.37 7.57 -23.29
N ASP A 77 5.28 7.83 -24.19
CA ASP A 77 5.76 9.19 -24.51
C ASP A 77 5.24 9.61 -25.89
N PRO A 78 4.18 10.40 -25.96
CA PRO A 78 3.61 10.84 -27.22
C PRO A 78 4.55 11.77 -28.01
N VAL A 79 5.47 12.47 -27.31
CA VAL A 79 6.41 13.40 -27.95
C VAL A 79 7.48 12.62 -28.69
N ALA A 80 8.03 11.58 -28.08
CA ALA A 80 9.02 10.71 -28.73
C ALA A 80 8.43 10.05 -29.99
N GLU A 81 7.18 9.62 -29.95
CA GLU A 81 6.51 9.02 -31.10
C GLU A 81 6.24 10.07 -32.20
N TYR A 82 5.77 11.26 -31.82
CA TYR A 82 5.58 12.38 -32.75
C TYR A 82 6.91 12.76 -33.41
N ASP A 83 7.99 12.92 -32.67
CA ASP A 83 9.31 13.29 -33.17
C ASP A 83 9.86 12.21 -34.14
N ALA A 84 9.55 10.97 -33.88
CA ALA A 84 9.95 9.87 -34.77
C ALA A 84 9.21 9.88 -36.12
N VAL A 85 8.01 10.45 -36.18
CA VAL A 85 7.16 10.44 -37.40
C VAL A 85 7.19 11.76 -38.15
N LYS A 86 7.33 12.88 -37.49
CA LYS A 86 7.21 14.23 -38.08
C LYS A 86 8.18 14.50 -39.25
N GLY A 87 9.30 13.77 -39.35
CA GLY A 87 10.29 13.90 -40.43
C GLY A 87 10.16 12.82 -41.51
N SER A 88 9.22 11.91 -41.40
CA SER A 88 9.04 10.81 -42.38
C SER A 88 8.18 11.25 -43.56
N TRP A 89 8.82 11.62 -44.66
CA TRP A 89 8.15 11.92 -45.92
C TRP A 89 7.97 10.66 -46.79
N ASN A 90 8.36 9.52 -46.29
CA ASN A 90 8.33 8.25 -47.06
C ASN A 90 7.29 7.31 -46.48
N ASP A 91 6.12 7.24 -47.09
CA ASP A 91 5.02 6.36 -46.69
C ASP A 91 5.37 4.86 -46.78
N TRP A 92 6.48 4.52 -47.45
CA TRP A 92 6.98 3.15 -47.62
C TRP A 92 8.06 2.75 -46.61
N ALA A 93 8.50 3.70 -45.77
CA ALA A 93 9.47 3.41 -44.71
C ALA A 93 8.73 2.77 -43.53
N SER A 94 8.68 1.45 -43.48
CA SER A 94 8.20 0.76 -42.31
C SER A 94 9.15 0.99 -41.10
N LYS A 95 8.64 1.45 -40.03
CA LYS A 95 9.38 1.41 -38.75
C LYS A 95 9.65 -0.04 -38.36
N PRO A 96 10.81 -0.34 -37.78
CA PRO A 96 11.00 -1.64 -37.18
C PRO A 96 9.90 -1.89 -36.13
N ASP A 97 9.35 -3.10 -36.14
CA ASP A 97 8.33 -3.49 -35.18
C ASP A 97 8.83 -3.20 -33.74
N PRO A 98 7.99 -2.58 -32.91
CA PRO A 98 8.38 -2.30 -31.55
C PRO A 98 8.71 -3.61 -30.83
N THR A 99 9.95 -3.74 -30.37
CA THR A 99 10.31 -4.88 -29.52
C THR A 99 9.46 -4.83 -28.26
N ALA A 100 8.64 -5.85 -28.07
CA ALA A 100 7.84 -5.99 -26.87
C ALA A 100 8.80 -6.04 -25.67
N LYS A 101 8.84 -4.95 -24.88
CA LYS A 101 9.52 -4.95 -23.58
C LYS A 101 8.57 -5.58 -22.58
N ALA A 102 9.07 -6.58 -21.85
CA ALA A 102 8.34 -7.13 -20.72
C ALA A 102 7.91 -5.99 -19.80
N THR A 103 6.64 -6.00 -19.41
CA THR A 103 6.17 -5.04 -18.41
C THR A 103 6.94 -5.27 -17.11
N ARG A 104 7.17 -4.24 -16.35
CA ARG A 104 7.99 -4.27 -15.13
C ARG A 104 7.50 -5.24 -14.05
N THR A 105 6.25 -5.68 -14.15
CA THR A 105 5.67 -6.74 -13.31
C THR A 105 6.40 -8.09 -13.41
N VAL A 106 7.15 -8.33 -14.49
CA VAL A 106 7.95 -9.56 -14.66
C VAL A 106 9.29 -9.47 -13.93
N ASP A 107 9.85 -8.26 -13.83
CA ASP A 107 11.16 -8.00 -13.20
C ASP A 107 11.03 -7.52 -11.74
N THR A 108 9.82 -7.37 -11.21
CA THR A 108 9.63 -7.07 -9.80
C THR A 108 10.07 -8.27 -8.97
N PRO A 109 10.97 -8.08 -7.98
CA PRO A 109 11.32 -9.15 -7.06
C PRO A 109 10.04 -9.68 -6.41
N ALA A 110 9.96 -11.01 -6.23
CA ALA A 110 8.82 -11.65 -5.59
C ALA A 110 8.49 -10.90 -4.29
N GLN A 111 7.25 -10.45 -4.17
CA GLN A 111 6.83 -9.78 -2.94
C GLN A 111 6.99 -10.79 -1.80
N LYS A 112 7.89 -10.48 -0.89
CA LYS A 112 8.00 -11.26 0.35
C LYS A 112 6.75 -10.97 1.17
N ALA A 113 6.00 -12.02 1.48
CA ALA A 113 4.85 -11.94 2.36
C ALA A 113 5.23 -11.71 3.85
N GLU A 114 6.51 -11.48 4.13
CA GLU A 114 6.97 -11.07 5.45
C GLU A 114 6.52 -9.64 5.72
N ILE A 115 5.49 -9.54 6.53
CA ILE A 115 5.07 -8.26 7.11
C ILE A 115 6.14 -7.86 8.11
N GLU A 116 6.93 -6.85 7.79
CA GLU A 116 7.88 -6.28 8.75
C GLU A 116 7.13 -5.94 10.06
N PRO A 117 7.67 -6.30 11.22
CA PRO A 117 7.08 -5.92 12.47
C PRO A 117 6.95 -4.39 12.52
N LEU A 118 5.77 -3.91 12.90
CA LEU A 118 5.51 -2.48 13.02
C LEU A 118 6.61 -1.84 13.87
N PRO A 119 7.17 -0.69 13.46
CA PRO A 119 8.18 0.01 14.25
C PRO A 119 7.62 0.25 15.65
N LYS A 120 8.36 -0.17 16.66
CA LYS A 120 8.04 0.13 18.07
C LYS A 120 8.27 1.62 18.26
N TYR A 121 7.20 2.36 18.47
CA TYR A 121 7.22 3.75 18.92
C TYR A 121 7.14 3.82 20.44
#